data_6014d427a5d410c0f121c783b9db5962
#
_entry.id   6014d427a5d410c0f121c783b9db5962
#
_cell.length_a   1.000
_cell.length_b   1.000
_cell.length_c   1.000
_cell.angle_alpha   90.00
_cell.angle_beta   90.00
_cell.angle_gamma   90.00
#
_symmetry.space_group_name_H-M   'P 1'
#
loop_
_entity.id
_entity.type
_entity.pdbx_description
1 polymer ?
#
loop_
_entity_poly.entity_id
_entity_poly.type
_entity_poly.pdbx_seq_one_letter_code
_entity_poly.pdbx_strand_id
1 'polypeptide(L)'
;MHSSAGNLAALLDADLANNGWNGSVEPYPGIPVKQFAFQALRKSFLKKFHNKKTMPDCDNAALRKFTQVNLNCAEYTADVSTVDELLWTAIGEAKSFIDRFCNPEGLPLLNLATIERGMAFGKGANIGAKSGDPYGKLAISRLTFSDPALLILFKHTNDGRTLWDEQEQFRSRNYPTSLVQGSKLSFVPKSNEISRTICTEPILNMFFQKGIGYVLEKRLREVVGIDLSSQPQKNRALARIGSLNGRFGTIDLSSASDSMSCTLVKDWFPDHIVRWLELTRCKQTTLPDGSALDLHMISSMGNAFTFPLQTIFFTSLVVGAYAALDLKLEKPRGDTIGNFAVFG
;
A
#
# COMPACT_ATOMS: atom_id res chain seq x y z
N MET A 1 7.91 20.68 31.42
CA MET A 1 9.29 20.17 31.17
C MET A 1 9.35 19.68 29.74
N HIS A 2 9.92 20.47 28.83
CA HIS A 2 10.12 20.01 27.46
C HIS A 2 11.49 19.34 27.40
N SER A 3 11.55 18.00 27.53
CA SER A 3 12.76 17.28 27.17
C SER A 3 12.92 17.39 25.65
N SER A 4 13.87 18.16 25.19
CA SER A 4 14.18 18.23 23.76
C SER A 4 14.76 16.87 23.30
N ALA A 5 14.63 16.56 22.02
CA ALA A 5 15.28 15.38 21.42
C ALA A 5 16.79 15.33 21.75
N GLY A 6 17.42 16.52 21.83
CA GLY A 6 18.80 16.64 22.26
C GLY A 6 19.08 16.12 23.64
N ASN A 7 18.17 16.37 24.60
CA ASN A 7 18.34 15.85 25.96
C ASN A 7 18.19 14.32 26.01
N LEU A 8 17.23 13.74 25.25
CA LEU A 8 17.07 12.29 25.17
C LEU A 8 18.29 11.64 24.50
N ALA A 9 18.78 12.20 23.39
CA ALA A 9 19.97 11.71 22.73
C ALA A 9 21.20 11.75 23.66
N ALA A 10 21.42 12.86 24.35
CA ALA A 10 22.52 13.01 25.30
C ALA A 10 22.44 12.02 26.47
N LEU A 11 21.24 11.76 27.01
CA LEU A 11 21.03 10.75 28.05
C LEU A 11 21.35 9.34 27.56
N LEU A 12 20.87 8.97 26.37
CA LEU A 12 21.14 7.66 25.76
C LEU A 12 22.62 7.49 25.41
N ASP A 13 23.29 8.58 24.97
CA ASP A 13 24.74 8.57 24.69
C ASP A 13 25.55 8.46 25.99
N ALA A 14 25.13 9.12 27.08
CA ALA A 14 25.74 8.97 28.38
C ALA A 14 25.58 7.53 28.91
N ASP A 15 24.41 6.92 28.76
CA ASP A 15 24.19 5.53 29.15
C ASP A 15 25.07 4.55 28.35
N LEU A 16 25.26 4.78 27.05
CA LEU A 16 26.19 3.99 26.24
C LEU A 16 27.64 4.15 26.72
N ALA A 17 28.08 5.40 26.92
CA ALA A 17 29.43 5.71 27.37
C ALA A 17 29.74 5.11 28.74
N ASN A 18 28.80 5.19 29.71
CA ASN A 18 28.91 4.61 31.05
C ASN A 18 29.09 3.08 31.03
N ASN A 19 28.61 2.40 29.97
CA ASN A 19 28.84 0.98 29.76
C ASN A 19 30.06 0.68 28.87
N GLY A 20 30.87 1.68 28.52
CA GLY A 20 32.05 1.53 27.67
C GLY A 20 31.72 1.28 26.19
N TRP A 21 30.51 1.61 25.75
CA TRP A 21 30.05 1.37 24.38
C TRP A 21 30.00 2.67 23.60
N ASN A 22 31.07 2.94 22.87
CA ASN A 22 31.17 4.12 22.01
C ASN A 22 30.90 3.76 20.55
N GLY A 23 30.25 4.65 19.81
CA GLY A 23 30.19 4.62 18.34
C GLY A 23 28.86 4.21 17.71
N SER A 24 28.88 4.13 16.40
CA SER A 24 27.73 3.91 15.54
C SER A 24 27.24 2.46 15.57
N VAL A 25 26.03 2.28 15.18
CA VAL A 25 25.10 1.21 15.46
C VAL A 25 25.08 0.12 14.39
N GLU A 26 26.04 0.09 13.48
CA GLU A 26 26.03 -1.00 12.48
C GLU A 26 26.37 -2.32 13.16
N PRO A 27 25.48 -3.33 13.06
CA PRO A 27 25.76 -4.66 13.63
C PRO A 27 27.02 -5.27 12.98
N TYR A 28 27.92 -5.78 13.78
CA TYR A 28 29.07 -6.54 13.31
C TYR A 28 29.12 -7.92 13.98
N PRO A 29 29.70 -8.95 13.34
CA PRO A 29 29.86 -10.24 13.96
C PRO A 29 30.62 -10.15 15.28
N GLY A 30 30.01 -10.69 16.36
CA GLY A 30 30.64 -10.66 17.71
C GLY A 30 30.26 -9.48 18.58
N ILE A 31 29.40 -8.55 18.14
CA ILE A 31 28.91 -7.48 19.03
C ILE A 31 28.25 -8.06 20.29
N PRO A 32 28.56 -7.58 21.50
CA PRO A 32 27.88 -8.04 22.71
C PRO A 32 26.37 -7.77 22.66
N VAL A 33 25.55 -8.76 23.00
CA VAL A 33 24.08 -8.67 22.92
C VAL A 33 23.53 -7.45 23.67
N LYS A 34 24.06 -7.11 24.84
CA LYS A 34 23.64 -5.91 25.59
C LYS A 34 23.95 -4.62 24.82
N GLN A 35 25.13 -4.51 24.22
CA GLN A 35 25.53 -3.37 23.42
C GLN A 35 24.60 -3.20 22.21
N PHE A 36 24.37 -4.31 21.47
CA PHE A 36 23.45 -4.31 20.33
C PHE A 36 22.03 -3.87 20.75
N ALA A 37 21.50 -4.44 21.83
CA ALA A 37 20.17 -4.11 22.32
C ALA A 37 20.03 -2.62 22.69
N PHE A 38 21.04 -2.06 23.37
CA PHE A 38 21.04 -0.66 23.76
C PHE A 38 21.14 0.28 22.57
N GLN A 39 22.02 -0.01 21.61
CA GLN A 39 22.16 0.75 20.38
C GLN A 39 20.91 0.67 19.51
N ALA A 40 20.28 -0.50 19.38
CA ALA A 40 19.02 -0.70 18.68
C ALA A 40 17.88 0.11 19.33
N LEU A 41 17.82 0.12 20.66
CA LEU A 41 16.85 0.92 21.42
C LEU A 41 17.05 2.42 21.18
N ARG A 42 18.30 2.92 21.27
CA ARG A 42 18.65 4.31 20.97
C ARG A 42 18.21 4.70 19.57
N LYS A 43 18.60 3.91 18.56
CA LYS A 43 18.22 4.14 17.14
C LYS A 43 16.69 4.18 16.99
N SER A 44 15.97 3.26 17.65
CA SER A 44 14.51 3.19 17.60
C SER A 44 13.84 4.41 18.20
N PHE A 45 14.28 4.91 19.35
CA PHE A 45 13.77 6.13 19.97
C PHE A 45 14.04 7.35 19.13
N LEU A 46 15.29 7.56 18.70
CA LEU A 46 15.67 8.74 17.93
C LEU A 46 15.02 8.76 16.55
N LYS A 47 14.90 7.60 15.89
CA LYS A 47 14.23 7.48 14.58
C LYS A 47 12.77 7.91 14.63
N LYS A 48 12.08 7.73 15.75
CA LYS A 48 10.67 8.08 15.92
C LYS A 48 10.46 9.49 16.47
N PHE A 49 11.53 10.18 16.81
CA PHE A 49 11.43 11.52 17.36
C PHE A 49 11.28 12.55 16.23
N HIS A 50 10.12 13.19 16.16
CA HIS A 50 9.83 14.23 15.19
C HIS A 50 10.03 15.60 15.79
N ASN A 51 11.01 16.36 15.26
CA ASN A 51 11.24 17.75 15.61
C ASN A 51 10.55 18.65 14.58
N LYS A 52 9.68 19.57 15.02
CA LYS A 52 8.99 20.52 14.15
C LYS A 52 9.92 21.35 13.27
N LYS A 53 11.17 21.61 13.73
CA LYS A 53 12.17 22.37 12.96
C LYS A 53 12.74 21.60 11.78
N THR A 54 12.81 20.25 11.87
CA THR A 54 13.35 19.38 10.81
C THR A 54 12.27 18.78 9.92
N MET A 55 10.98 18.95 10.23
CA MET A 55 9.85 18.42 9.44
C MET A 55 9.86 18.88 7.98
N PRO A 56 10.14 20.15 7.63
CA PRO A 56 10.19 20.59 6.24
C PRO A 56 11.25 19.84 5.41
N ASP A 57 12.40 19.50 6.00
CA ASP A 57 13.44 18.74 5.32
C ASP A 57 13.01 17.28 5.08
N CYS A 58 12.30 16.68 6.06
CA CYS A 58 11.70 15.35 5.93
C CYS A 58 10.63 15.30 4.84
N ASP A 59 9.82 16.34 4.71
CA ASP A 59 8.78 16.45 3.69
C ASP A 59 9.39 16.62 2.29
N ASN A 60 10.41 17.47 2.16
CA ASN A 60 11.16 17.64 0.92
C ASN A 60 11.88 16.36 0.50
N ALA A 61 12.45 15.60 1.44
CA ALA A 61 13.07 14.32 1.16
C ALA A 61 12.02 13.29 0.68
N ALA A 62 10.85 13.30 1.28
CA ALA A 62 9.72 12.44 0.87
C ALA A 62 9.21 12.81 -0.52
N LEU A 63 9.07 14.11 -0.81
CA LEU A 63 8.63 14.59 -2.13
C LEU A 63 9.63 14.18 -3.21
N ARG A 64 10.91 14.43 -3.01
CA ARG A 64 11.96 14.02 -3.98
C ARG A 64 11.91 12.52 -4.24
N LYS A 65 11.78 11.70 -3.18
CA LYS A 65 11.68 10.25 -3.31
C LYS A 65 10.43 9.83 -4.10
N PHE A 66 9.28 10.42 -3.78
CA PHE A 66 8.01 10.14 -4.48
C PHE A 66 8.10 10.48 -5.97
N THR A 67 8.61 11.66 -6.30
CA THR A 67 8.80 12.10 -7.69
C THR A 67 9.77 11.20 -8.45
N GLN A 68 10.88 10.79 -7.83
CA GLN A 68 11.84 9.87 -8.45
C GLN A 68 11.22 8.49 -8.73
N VAL A 69 10.47 7.94 -7.77
CA VAL A 69 9.78 6.66 -7.96
C VAL A 69 8.72 6.77 -9.06
N ASN A 70 8.01 7.90 -9.15
CA ASN A 70 7.05 8.15 -10.22
C ASN A 70 7.72 8.22 -11.61
N LEU A 71 8.89 8.86 -11.70
CA LEU A 71 9.70 8.87 -12.92
C LEU A 71 10.18 7.46 -13.30
N ASN A 72 10.67 6.69 -12.35
CA ASN A 72 11.05 5.29 -12.59
C ASN A 72 9.87 4.46 -13.11
N CYS A 73 8.65 4.73 -12.62
CA CYS A 73 7.43 4.10 -13.15
C CYS A 73 7.12 4.51 -14.60
N ALA A 74 7.42 5.76 -14.98
CA ALA A 74 7.26 6.23 -16.35
C ALA A 74 8.25 5.57 -17.31
N GLU A 75 9.49 5.37 -16.86
CA GLU A 75 10.60 4.80 -17.63
C GLU A 75 10.57 3.26 -17.67
N TYR A 76 9.73 2.63 -16.85
CA TYR A 76 9.65 1.17 -16.79
C TYR A 76 9.24 0.58 -18.15
N THR A 77 10.05 -0.35 -18.63
CA THR A 77 9.77 -1.18 -19.81
C THR A 77 9.66 -2.65 -19.41
N ALA A 78 8.75 -3.38 -20.02
CA ALA A 78 8.56 -4.81 -19.77
C ALA A 78 9.58 -5.66 -20.57
N ASP A 79 10.80 -5.18 -20.76
CA ASP A 79 11.84 -5.89 -21.51
C ASP A 79 12.42 -7.02 -20.64
N VAL A 80 12.16 -8.25 -21.06
CA VAL A 80 12.67 -9.48 -20.47
C VAL A 80 13.67 -10.20 -21.37
N SER A 81 14.17 -9.54 -22.41
CA SER A 81 15.07 -10.13 -23.41
C SER A 81 16.43 -10.57 -22.84
N THR A 82 16.81 -10.03 -21.69
CA THR A 82 18.11 -10.29 -21.02
C THR A 82 18.03 -11.26 -19.83
N VAL A 83 16.84 -11.81 -19.51
CA VAL A 83 16.69 -12.71 -18.39
C VAL A 83 17.09 -14.13 -18.75
N ASP A 84 17.66 -14.88 -17.80
CA ASP A 84 17.99 -16.28 -17.96
C ASP A 84 16.74 -17.19 -18.01
N GLU A 85 16.91 -18.45 -18.39
CA GLU A 85 15.82 -19.42 -18.54
C GLU A 85 15.06 -19.65 -17.21
N LEU A 86 15.75 -19.65 -16.08
CA LEU A 86 15.14 -19.85 -14.77
C LEU A 86 14.20 -18.68 -14.43
N LEU A 87 14.69 -17.47 -14.62
CA LEU A 87 13.90 -16.25 -14.37
C LEU A 87 12.74 -16.12 -15.37
N TRP A 88 12.96 -16.49 -16.64
CA TRP A 88 11.90 -16.57 -17.63
C TRP A 88 10.78 -17.51 -17.21
N THR A 89 11.13 -18.71 -16.75
CA THR A 89 10.18 -19.69 -16.22
C THR A 89 9.43 -19.13 -15.01
N ALA A 90 10.14 -18.52 -14.07
CA ALA A 90 9.52 -17.90 -12.89
C ALA A 90 8.52 -16.80 -13.25
N ILE A 91 8.86 -15.93 -14.21
CA ILE A 91 7.95 -14.87 -14.70
C ILE A 91 6.71 -15.48 -15.38
N GLY A 92 6.90 -16.50 -16.22
CA GLY A 92 5.80 -17.19 -16.90
C GLY A 92 4.80 -17.81 -15.92
N GLU A 93 5.31 -18.53 -14.92
CA GLU A 93 4.48 -19.14 -13.87
C GLU A 93 3.80 -18.09 -12.99
N ALA A 94 4.49 -16.97 -12.68
CA ALA A 94 3.89 -15.87 -11.92
C ALA A 94 2.74 -15.20 -12.70
N LYS A 95 2.91 -14.93 -13.99
CA LYS A 95 1.85 -14.37 -14.85
C LYS A 95 0.67 -15.35 -14.97
N SER A 96 0.96 -16.64 -15.17
CA SER A 96 -0.05 -17.70 -15.21
C SER A 96 -0.83 -17.81 -13.90
N PHE A 97 -0.16 -17.63 -12.75
CA PHE A 97 -0.85 -17.55 -11.46
C PHE A 97 -1.79 -16.34 -11.38
N ILE A 98 -1.35 -15.15 -11.79
CA ILE A 98 -2.19 -13.94 -11.81
C ILE A 98 -3.42 -14.15 -12.69
N ASP A 99 -3.25 -14.72 -13.88
CA ASP A 99 -4.37 -14.97 -14.79
C ASP A 99 -5.41 -15.89 -14.13
N ARG A 100 -5.01 -17.04 -13.61
CA ARG A 100 -5.91 -17.95 -12.88
C ARG A 100 -6.53 -17.32 -11.62
N PHE A 101 -5.78 -16.49 -10.92
CA PHE A 101 -6.26 -15.78 -9.74
C PHE A 101 -7.37 -14.80 -10.10
N CYS A 102 -7.19 -14.05 -11.20
CA CYS A 102 -8.09 -12.99 -11.64
C CYS A 102 -9.28 -13.52 -12.49
N ASN A 103 -9.23 -14.76 -12.98
CA ASN A 103 -10.26 -15.39 -13.79
C ASN A 103 -10.79 -16.69 -13.15
N PRO A 104 -11.45 -16.63 -11.96
CA PRO A 104 -12.06 -17.81 -11.35
C PRO A 104 -13.04 -18.48 -12.32
N GLU A 105 -12.85 -19.78 -12.58
CA GLU A 105 -13.72 -20.57 -13.50
C GLU A 105 -13.86 -19.93 -14.89
N GLY A 106 -12.84 -19.16 -15.33
CA GLY A 106 -12.86 -18.45 -16.61
C GLY A 106 -13.69 -17.16 -16.62
N LEU A 107 -14.21 -16.72 -15.47
CA LEU A 107 -15.02 -15.50 -15.36
C LEU A 107 -14.21 -14.34 -14.76
N PRO A 108 -14.44 -13.09 -15.19
CA PRO A 108 -13.79 -11.92 -14.63
C PRO A 108 -14.04 -11.76 -13.13
N LEU A 109 -12.96 -11.69 -12.32
CA LEU A 109 -13.03 -11.49 -10.87
C LEU A 109 -13.69 -10.16 -10.51
N LEU A 110 -13.31 -9.08 -11.20
CA LEU A 110 -13.84 -7.74 -10.99
C LEU A 110 -14.94 -7.42 -12.02
N ASN A 111 -16.13 -7.22 -11.52
CA ASN A 111 -17.27 -6.66 -12.22
C ASN A 111 -18.09 -5.83 -11.21
N LEU A 112 -19.07 -5.06 -11.68
CA LEU A 112 -19.84 -4.17 -10.81
C LEU A 112 -20.50 -4.93 -9.66
N ALA A 113 -21.12 -6.10 -9.93
CA ALA A 113 -21.82 -6.90 -8.92
C ALA A 113 -20.88 -7.46 -7.83
N THR A 114 -19.64 -7.81 -8.18
CA THR A 114 -18.66 -8.27 -7.19
C THR A 114 -18.09 -7.13 -6.35
N ILE A 115 -17.81 -5.98 -6.97
CA ILE A 115 -17.28 -4.77 -6.34
C ILE A 115 -18.31 -4.14 -5.40
N GLU A 116 -19.57 -4.13 -5.79
CA GLU A 116 -20.68 -3.54 -5.02
C GLU A 116 -20.76 -4.07 -3.59
N ARG A 117 -20.41 -5.33 -3.37
CA ARG A 117 -20.43 -5.97 -2.05
C ARG A 117 -19.48 -5.35 -1.04
N GLY A 118 -18.43 -4.68 -1.51
CA GLY A 118 -17.41 -4.05 -0.66
C GLY A 118 -17.36 -2.54 -0.75
N MET A 119 -18.17 -1.92 -1.63
CA MET A 119 -18.23 -0.45 -1.73
C MET A 119 -18.72 0.17 -0.43
N ALA A 120 -17.98 1.13 0.08
CA ALA A 120 -18.33 1.81 1.32
C ALA A 120 -17.62 3.16 1.47
N PHE A 121 -18.24 4.10 2.17
CA PHE A 121 -17.55 5.28 2.67
C PHE A 121 -16.65 4.87 3.84
N GLY A 122 -15.33 4.91 3.61
CA GLY A 122 -14.34 4.53 4.61
C GLY A 122 -14.04 5.64 5.62
N LYS A 123 -13.34 5.27 6.72
CA LYS A 123 -12.73 6.24 7.63
C LYS A 123 -11.55 6.95 6.97
N GLY A 124 -11.17 8.12 7.48
CA GLY A 124 -10.02 8.90 7.04
C GLY A 124 -10.38 10.07 6.12
N ALA A 125 -9.37 10.82 5.69
CA ALA A 125 -9.57 12.00 4.84
C ALA A 125 -9.91 11.62 3.39
N ASN A 126 -10.78 12.40 2.77
CA ASN A 126 -11.02 12.38 1.32
C ASN A 126 -11.24 13.82 0.84
N ILE A 127 -10.92 14.09 -0.43
CA ILE A 127 -11.23 15.40 -1.04
C ILE A 127 -12.75 15.56 -1.06
N GLY A 128 -13.22 16.69 -0.57
CA GLY A 128 -14.67 17.01 -0.47
C GLY A 128 -15.35 16.55 0.81
N ALA A 129 -14.70 15.68 1.60
CA ALA A 129 -15.25 15.23 2.88
C ALA A 129 -15.16 16.33 3.95
N LYS A 130 -16.26 16.58 4.66
CA LYS A 130 -16.29 17.50 5.82
C LYS A 130 -15.77 16.86 7.10
N SER A 131 -15.81 15.52 7.18
CA SER A 131 -15.28 14.75 8.30
C SER A 131 -14.59 13.47 7.83
N GLY A 132 -13.77 12.88 8.69
CA GLY A 132 -13.13 11.60 8.41
C GLY A 132 -14.00 10.37 8.68
N ASP A 133 -15.23 10.55 9.14
CA ASP A 133 -16.14 9.45 9.43
C ASP A 133 -17.05 9.11 8.24
N PRO A 134 -17.54 7.85 8.13
CA PRO A 134 -18.40 7.42 7.02
C PRO A 134 -19.74 8.16 6.93
N TYR A 135 -20.36 8.49 8.08
CA TYR A 135 -21.66 9.17 8.11
C TYR A 135 -21.57 10.61 7.61
N GLY A 136 -20.51 11.33 8.00
CA GLY A 136 -20.26 12.68 7.51
C GLY A 136 -20.01 12.69 6.00
N LYS A 137 -19.38 11.66 5.45
CA LYS A 137 -19.21 11.52 4.00
C LYS A 137 -20.52 11.27 3.28
N LEU A 138 -21.37 10.41 3.84
CA LEU A 138 -22.67 10.08 3.28
C LEU A 138 -23.66 11.26 3.36
N ALA A 139 -23.70 11.98 4.48
CA ALA A 139 -24.77 12.91 4.77
C ALA A 139 -24.47 14.38 4.46
N ILE A 140 -23.25 14.85 4.73
CA ILE A 140 -22.91 16.30 4.76
C ILE A 140 -21.68 16.66 3.93
N SER A 141 -21.22 15.79 3.03
CA SER A 141 -20.03 16.04 2.22
C SER A 141 -20.36 16.24 0.75
N ARG A 142 -19.52 17.04 0.08
CA ARG A 142 -19.51 17.14 -1.37
C ARG A 142 -18.90 15.87 -1.95
N LEU A 143 -19.65 15.08 -2.74
CA LEU A 143 -19.10 13.95 -3.44
C LEU A 143 -18.17 14.42 -4.56
N THR A 144 -16.90 14.09 -4.44
CA THR A 144 -15.88 14.38 -5.43
C THR A 144 -15.49 13.11 -6.18
N PHE A 145 -15.12 13.26 -7.42
CA PHE A 145 -14.71 12.18 -8.33
C PHE A 145 -13.73 12.71 -9.37
N SER A 146 -12.83 11.85 -9.86
CA SER A 146 -11.85 12.20 -10.91
C SER A 146 -12.30 11.79 -12.31
N ASP A 147 -13.35 10.96 -12.42
CA ASP A 147 -13.93 10.52 -13.68
C ASP A 147 -15.47 10.58 -13.59
N PRO A 148 -16.17 11.19 -14.56
CA PRO A 148 -17.64 11.26 -14.58
C PRO A 148 -18.33 9.90 -14.54
N ALA A 149 -17.71 8.83 -15.08
CA ALA A 149 -18.27 7.49 -15.03
C ALA A 149 -18.46 6.97 -13.60
N LEU A 150 -17.64 7.40 -12.64
CA LEU A 150 -17.81 7.04 -11.22
C LEU A 150 -19.13 7.60 -10.64
N LEU A 151 -19.53 8.80 -11.04
CA LEU A 151 -20.80 9.37 -10.60
C LEU A 151 -21.99 8.62 -11.23
N ILE A 152 -21.88 8.24 -12.51
CA ILE A 152 -22.92 7.46 -13.21
C ILE A 152 -23.07 6.10 -12.54
N LEU A 153 -21.98 5.40 -12.30
CA LEU A 153 -21.99 4.10 -11.60
C LEU A 153 -22.54 4.24 -10.18
N PHE A 154 -22.16 5.28 -9.43
CA PHE A 154 -22.68 5.53 -8.09
C PHE A 154 -24.19 5.70 -8.07
N LYS A 155 -24.75 6.46 -9.01
CA LYS A 155 -26.20 6.63 -9.14
C LYS A 155 -26.88 5.30 -9.49
N HIS A 156 -26.32 4.55 -10.44
CA HIS A 156 -26.86 3.25 -10.83
C HIS A 156 -26.89 2.23 -9.69
N THR A 157 -25.85 2.17 -8.86
CA THR A 157 -25.80 1.23 -7.72
C THR A 157 -26.73 1.61 -6.57
N ASN A 158 -27.23 2.85 -6.54
CA ASN A 158 -28.15 3.33 -5.51
C ASN A 158 -29.61 3.35 -5.98
N ASP A 159 -29.84 3.16 -7.27
CA ASP A 159 -31.19 3.15 -7.86
C ASP A 159 -32.06 2.05 -7.24
N GLY A 160 -33.27 2.43 -6.80
CA GLY A 160 -34.23 1.52 -6.15
C GLY A 160 -33.97 1.24 -4.66
N ARG A 161 -32.99 1.86 -4.04
CA ARG A 161 -32.70 1.77 -2.59
C ARG A 161 -33.31 2.95 -1.86
N THR A 162 -34.60 2.94 -1.58
CA THR A 162 -35.41 4.09 -1.16
C THR A 162 -34.76 4.99 -0.09
N LEU A 163 -34.34 4.45 1.05
CA LEU A 163 -33.71 5.23 2.13
C LEU A 163 -32.37 5.83 1.71
N TRP A 164 -31.62 5.14 0.88
CA TRP A 164 -30.37 5.66 0.35
C TRP A 164 -30.61 6.78 -0.66
N ASP A 165 -31.61 6.63 -1.51
CA ASP A 165 -32.00 7.63 -2.50
C ASP A 165 -32.48 8.92 -1.82
N GLU A 166 -33.29 8.82 -0.77
CA GLU A 166 -33.75 9.95 0.02
C GLU A 166 -32.55 10.70 0.65
N GLN A 167 -31.62 9.96 1.25
CA GLN A 167 -30.41 10.54 1.85
C GLN A 167 -29.53 11.23 0.79
N GLU A 168 -29.37 10.60 -0.37
CA GLU A 168 -28.58 11.15 -1.48
C GLU A 168 -29.25 12.40 -2.09
N GLN A 169 -30.57 12.43 -2.20
CA GLN A 169 -31.31 13.61 -2.63
C GLN A 169 -31.11 14.78 -1.64
N PHE A 170 -31.18 14.50 -0.34
CA PHE A 170 -30.91 15.52 0.70
C PHE A 170 -29.46 16.02 0.58
N ARG A 171 -28.48 15.07 0.49
CA ARG A 171 -27.07 15.42 0.39
C ARG A 171 -26.80 16.25 -0.87
N SER A 172 -27.29 15.83 -2.03
CA SER A 172 -27.00 16.48 -3.33
C SER A 172 -27.57 17.91 -3.43
N ARG A 173 -28.71 18.16 -2.79
CA ARG A 173 -29.31 19.53 -2.72
C ARG A 173 -28.42 20.47 -1.90
N ASN A 174 -27.84 19.99 -0.80
CA ASN A 174 -27.07 20.82 0.13
C ASN A 174 -25.55 20.80 -0.13
N TYR A 175 -25.07 19.74 -0.70
CA TYR A 175 -23.65 19.48 -0.96
C TYR A 175 -23.46 18.91 -2.37
N PRO A 176 -23.43 19.77 -3.42
CA PRO A 176 -23.37 19.30 -4.81
C PRO A 176 -22.11 18.49 -5.09
N THR A 177 -22.21 17.62 -6.09
CA THR A 177 -21.07 16.84 -6.58
C THR A 177 -20.04 17.72 -7.30
N SER A 178 -18.80 17.29 -7.38
CA SER A 178 -17.73 18.05 -8.00
C SER A 178 -16.71 17.12 -8.68
N LEU A 179 -16.46 17.36 -9.96
CA LEU A 179 -15.31 16.80 -10.67
C LEU A 179 -14.04 17.47 -10.15
N VAL A 180 -13.00 16.68 -9.87
CA VAL A 180 -11.66 17.15 -9.46
C VAL A 180 -10.59 16.54 -10.36
N GLN A 181 -9.47 17.23 -10.54
CA GLN A 181 -8.42 16.76 -11.45
C GLN A 181 -7.72 15.50 -10.97
N GLY A 182 -7.63 15.29 -9.64
CA GLY A 182 -6.94 14.14 -9.08
C GLY A 182 -6.92 14.13 -7.57
N SER A 183 -5.97 13.40 -7.01
CA SER A 183 -5.72 13.34 -5.57
C SER A 183 -4.94 14.57 -5.08
N LYS A 184 -4.74 14.66 -3.75
CA LYS A 184 -3.91 15.69 -3.12
C LYS A 184 -2.81 15.03 -2.31
N LEU A 185 -1.56 15.31 -2.64
CA LEU A 185 -0.41 14.83 -1.91
C LEU A 185 -0.25 15.58 -0.58
N SER A 186 0.00 14.84 0.48
CA SER A 186 0.27 15.35 1.82
C SER A 186 1.33 14.50 2.50
N PHE A 187 1.91 15.03 3.60
CA PHE A 187 2.95 14.36 4.35
C PHE A 187 2.48 13.95 5.74
N VAL A 188 2.91 12.77 6.17
CA VAL A 188 2.70 12.25 7.52
C VAL A 188 4.05 11.84 8.12
N PRO A 189 4.34 12.19 9.37
CA PRO A 189 5.59 11.83 10.03
C PRO A 189 5.87 10.31 9.97
N LYS A 190 7.08 9.93 9.54
CA LYS A 190 7.55 8.52 9.50
C LYS A 190 8.79 8.32 10.34
N SER A 191 9.78 9.16 10.15
CA SER A 191 11.06 9.14 10.88
C SER A 191 11.62 10.56 10.99
N ASN A 192 12.70 10.71 11.71
CA ASN A 192 13.46 11.97 11.80
C ASN A 192 14.17 12.36 10.49
N GLU A 193 14.20 11.48 9.50
CA GLU A 193 14.91 11.68 8.23
C GLU A 193 13.96 11.91 7.06
N ILE A 194 12.77 11.28 7.09
CA ILE A 194 11.84 11.33 5.97
C ILE A 194 10.39 11.19 6.45
N SER A 195 9.51 11.96 5.87
CA SER A 195 8.06 11.82 6.00
C SER A 195 7.53 10.70 5.09
N ARG A 196 6.26 10.34 5.27
CA ARG A 196 5.51 9.45 4.39
C ARG A 196 4.61 10.29 3.51
N THR A 197 4.65 10.07 2.20
CA THR A 197 3.71 10.67 1.26
C THR A 197 2.37 9.93 1.30
N ILE A 198 1.27 10.67 1.28
CA ILE A 198 -0.09 10.13 1.18
C ILE A 198 -0.85 10.93 0.12
N CYS A 199 -1.43 10.24 -0.85
CA CYS A 199 -2.35 10.84 -1.80
C CYS A 199 -3.78 10.73 -1.27
N THR A 200 -4.36 11.84 -0.87
CA THR A 200 -5.76 11.91 -0.43
C THR A 200 -6.66 11.83 -1.65
N GLU A 201 -7.44 10.78 -1.76
CA GLU A 201 -8.31 10.48 -2.89
C GLU A 201 -9.65 11.21 -2.83
N PRO A 202 -10.33 11.45 -3.97
CA PRO A 202 -11.73 11.87 -4.01
C PRO A 202 -12.65 10.81 -3.38
N ILE A 203 -13.80 11.23 -2.88
CA ILE A 203 -14.72 10.35 -2.13
C ILE A 203 -15.21 9.17 -2.98
N LEU A 204 -15.66 9.39 -4.22
CA LEU A 204 -16.19 8.31 -5.06
C LEU A 204 -15.07 7.40 -5.58
N ASN A 205 -13.88 7.92 -5.87
CA ASN A 205 -12.74 7.07 -6.20
C ASN A 205 -12.49 6.07 -5.06
N MET A 206 -12.39 6.56 -3.82
CA MET A 206 -12.18 5.73 -2.64
C MET A 206 -13.34 4.75 -2.40
N PHE A 207 -14.59 5.16 -2.66
CA PHE A 207 -15.78 4.33 -2.50
C PHE A 207 -15.70 3.05 -3.36
N PHE A 208 -15.37 3.20 -4.64
CA PHE A 208 -15.18 2.07 -5.56
C PHE A 208 -13.89 1.29 -5.28
N GLN A 209 -12.81 1.98 -4.97
CA GLN A 209 -11.54 1.35 -4.61
C GLN A 209 -11.67 0.41 -3.42
N LYS A 210 -12.53 0.73 -2.43
CA LYS A 210 -12.83 -0.18 -1.32
C LYS A 210 -13.54 -1.45 -1.77
N GLY A 211 -14.44 -1.35 -2.74
CA GLY A 211 -15.06 -2.51 -3.36
C GLY A 211 -14.05 -3.42 -4.04
N ILE A 212 -13.15 -2.83 -4.83
CA ILE A 212 -12.04 -3.56 -5.47
C ILE A 212 -11.17 -4.23 -4.41
N GLY A 213 -10.70 -3.48 -3.42
CA GLY A 213 -9.87 -4.00 -2.33
C GLY A 213 -10.52 -5.18 -1.62
N TYR A 214 -11.81 -5.07 -1.29
CA TYR A 214 -12.59 -6.15 -0.67
C TYR A 214 -12.58 -7.45 -1.50
N VAL A 215 -12.82 -7.34 -2.81
CA VAL A 215 -12.82 -8.52 -3.70
C VAL A 215 -11.44 -9.16 -3.78
N LEU A 216 -10.38 -8.35 -3.92
CA LEU A 216 -9.00 -8.83 -3.97
C LEU A 216 -8.57 -9.50 -2.65
N GLU A 217 -8.89 -8.90 -1.50
CA GLU A 217 -8.61 -9.49 -0.18
C GLU A 217 -9.35 -10.80 0.05
N LYS A 218 -10.62 -10.86 -0.32
CA LYS A 218 -11.41 -12.08 -0.24
C LYS A 218 -10.78 -13.19 -1.08
N ARG A 219 -10.38 -12.87 -2.31
CA ARG A 219 -9.76 -13.84 -3.21
C ARG A 219 -8.38 -14.31 -2.72
N LEU A 220 -7.57 -13.43 -2.11
CA LEU A 220 -6.32 -13.81 -1.45
C LEU A 220 -6.52 -14.86 -0.36
N ARG A 221 -7.55 -14.70 0.47
CA ARG A 221 -7.89 -15.70 1.51
C ARG A 221 -8.31 -17.04 0.90
N GLU A 222 -9.16 -17.00 -0.12
CA GLU A 222 -9.71 -18.22 -0.77
C GLU A 222 -8.65 -19.01 -1.53
N VAL A 223 -7.76 -18.34 -2.29
CA VAL A 223 -6.83 -19.00 -3.19
C VAL A 223 -5.53 -19.38 -2.51
N VAL A 224 -4.97 -18.49 -1.69
CA VAL A 224 -3.62 -18.67 -1.11
C VAL A 224 -3.61 -18.69 0.42
N GLY A 225 -4.76 -18.54 1.08
CA GLY A 225 -4.83 -18.53 2.54
C GLY A 225 -4.21 -17.30 3.20
N ILE A 226 -4.00 -16.22 2.43
CA ILE A 226 -3.45 -14.96 2.93
C ILE A 226 -4.59 -14.10 3.47
N ASP A 227 -4.64 -13.93 4.78
CA ASP A 227 -5.46 -12.93 5.45
C ASP A 227 -4.58 -11.76 5.86
N LEU A 228 -4.76 -10.60 5.21
CA LEU A 228 -3.94 -9.40 5.42
C LEU A 228 -3.95 -8.92 6.87
N SER A 229 -5.02 -9.18 7.63
CA SER A 229 -5.11 -8.80 9.04
C SER A 229 -4.17 -9.60 9.94
N SER A 230 -3.82 -10.83 9.57
CA SER A 230 -2.98 -11.75 10.35
C SER A 230 -1.54 -11.85 9.84
N GLN A 231 -1.22 -11.32 8.66
CA GLN A 231 0.12 -11.43 8.07
C GLN A 231 1.25 -10.82 8.91
N PRO A 232 1.09 -9.67 9.62
CA PRO A 232 2.15 -9.14 10.47
C PRO A 232 2.63 -10.12 11.54
N GLN A 233 1.72 -10.89 12.13
CA GLN A 233 2.05 -11.90 13.13
C GLN A 233 2.75 -13.10 12.51
N LYS A 234 2.29 -13.54 11.33
CA LYS A 234 2.92 -14.65 10.57
C LYS A 234 4.33 -14.27 10.13
N ASN A 235 4.52 -13.08 9.55
CA ASN A 235 5.84 -12.59 9.15
C ASN A 235 6.80 -12.53 10.34
N ARG A 236 6.33 -12.05 11.50
CA ARG A 236 7.14 -12.03 12.74
C ARG A 236 7.53 -13.44 13.18
N ALA A 237 6.61 -14.40 13.13
CA ALA A 237 6.87 -15.79 13.50
C ALA A 237 7.89 -16.45 12.54
N LEU A 238 7.74 -16.27 11.22
CA LEU A 238 8.68 -16.78 10.21
C LEU A 238 10.06 -16.14 10.34
N ALA A 239 10.12 -14.82 10.54
CA ALA A 239 11.38 -14.10 10.76
C ALA A 239 12.11 -14.61 12.01
N ARG A 240 11.37 -14.89 13.10
CA ARG A 240 11.96 -15.48 14.32
C ARG A 240 12.51 -16.88 14.05
N ILE A 241 11.74 -17.75 13.39
CA ILE A 241 12.17 -19.10 13.05
C ILE A 241 13.42 -19.04 12.14
N GLY A 242 13.39 -18.18 11.12
CA GLY A 242 14.52 -18.00 10.20
C GLY A 242 15.78 -17.51 10.89
N SER A 243 15.65 -16.61 11.87
CA SER A 243 16.79 -16.14 12.69
C SER A 243 17.39 -17.22 13.59
N LEU A 244 16.60 -18.24 13.96
CA LEU A 244 17.08 -19.34 14.82
C LEU A 244 17.70 -20.49 14.03
N ASN A 245 17.22 -20.78 12.84
CA ASN A 245 17.60 -22.00 12.11
C ASN A 245 17.97 -21.78 10.64
N GLY A 246 17.99 -20.54 10.15
CA GLY A 246 18.36 -20.21 8.78
C GLY A 246 17.37 -20.66 7.68
N ARG A 247 16.18 -21.17 8.04
CA ARG A 247 15.24 -21.73 7.06
C ARG A 247 14.43 -20.70 6.29
N PHE A 248 14.29 -19.47 6.82
CA PHE A 248 13.50 -18.40 6.20
C PHE A 248 14.33 -17.15 6.08
N GLY A 249 14.30 -16.55 4.88
CA GLY A 249 14.76 -15.19 4.64
C GLY A 249 13.60 -14.21 4.68
N THR A 250 13.89 -12.94 4.98
CA THR A 250 12.92 -11.84 4.89
C THR A 250 13.42 -10.81 3.89
N ILE A 251 12.51 -10.33 3.05
CA ILE A 251 12.77 -9.28 2.05
C ILE A 251 11.88 -8.09 2.40
N ASP A 252 12.47 -6.90 2.48
CA ASP A 252 11.75 -5.64 2.63
C ASP A 252 12.01 -4.75 1.41
N LEU A 253 10.94 -4.33 0.75
CA LEU A 253 11.04 -3.56 -0.48
C LEU A 253 10.86 -2.07 -0.20
N SER A 254 11.77 -1.27 -0.74
CA SER A 254 11.69 0.19 -0.63
C SER A 254 10.61 0.74 -1.56
N SER A 255 9.72 1.59 -1.01
CA SER A 255 8.65 2.28 -1.76
C SER A 255 7.69 1.34 -2.52
N ALA A 256 7.47 0.14 -2.01
CA ALA A 256 6.64 -0.86 -2.66
C ALA A 256 5.28 -0.31 -3.13
N SER A 257 4.59 0.49 -2.29
CA SER A 257 3.29 1.09 -2.61
C SER A 257 3.29 2.03 -3.82
N ASP A 258 4.42 2.68 -4.07
CA ASP A 258 4.53 3.71 -5.09
C ASP A 258 5.30 3.22 -6.34
N SER A 259 5.82 1.97 -6.32
CA SER A 259 6.69 1.44 -7.39
C SER A 259 6.00 0.52 -8.40
N MET A 260 4.70 0.25 -8.24
CA MET A 260 3.95 -0.51 -9.24
C MET A 260 3.56 0.40 -10.41
N SER A 261 4.31 0.33 -11.52
CA SER A 261 4.02 1.15 -12.70
C SER A 261 2.72 0.73 -13.39
N CYS A 262 2.07 1.67 -14.06
CA CYS A 262 0.90 1.37 -14.90
C CYS A 262 1.25 0.37 -16.01
N THR A 263 2.44 0.47 -16.59
CA THR A 263 2.94 -0.46 -17.62
C THR A 263 3.11 -1.87 -17.07
N LEU A 264 3.71 -2.02 -15.87
CA LEU A 264 3.81 -3.32 -15.20
C LEU A 264 2.45 -3.97 -15.01
N VAL A 265 1.49 -3.20 -14.47
CA VAL A 265 0.15 -3.74 -14.19
C VAL A 265 -0.58 -4.13 -15.47
N LYS A 266 -0.43 -3.36 -16.55
CA LYS A 266 -1.01 -3.70 -17.85
C LYS A 266 -0.39 -4.94 -18.49
N ASP A 267 0.90 -5.19 -18.25
CA ASP A 267 1.59 -6.37 -18.75
C ASP A 267 1.26 -7.66 -17.96
N TRP A 268 0.93 -7.53 -16.67
CA TRP A 268 0.77 -8.68 -15.77
C TRP A 268 -0.67 -9.05 -15.45
N PHE A 269 -1.59 -8.10 -15.46
CA PHE A 269 -2.98 -8.31 -15.05
C PHE A 269 -3.94 -8.30 -16.23
N PRO A 270 -5.01 -9.14 -16.19
CA PRO A 270 -6.03 -9.14 -17.22
C PRO A 270 -6.75 -7.78 -17.38
N ASP A 271 -7.20 -7.49 -18.58
CA ASP A 271 -7.84 -6.23 -18.96
C ASP A 271 -8.96 -5.78 -18.02
N HIS A 272 -9.81 -6.71 -17.55
CA HIS A 272 -10.92 -6.34 -16.66
C HIS A 272 -10.41 -5.82 -15.30
N ILE A 273 -9.27 -6.33 -14.78
CA ILE A 273 -8.62 -5.79 -13.58
C ILE A 273 -8.09 -4.39 -13.89
N VAL A 274 -7.30 -4.26 -14.97
CA VAL A 274 -6.67 -2.98 -15.37
C VAL A 274 -7.73 -1.89 -15.57
N ARG A 275 -8.84 -2.18 -16.24
CA ARG A 275 -9.93 -1.21 -16.48
C ARG A 275 -10.52 -0.66 -15.18
N TRP A 276 -10.78 -1.52 -14.17
CA TRP A 276 -11.31 -1.07 -12.90
C TRP A 276 -10.29 -0.25 -12.09
N LEU A 277 -9.01 -0.64 -12.11
CA LEU A 277 -7.95 0.13 -11.47
C LEU A 277 -7.79 1.50 -12.13
N GLU A 278 -7.72 1.55 -13.48
CA GLU A 278 -7.56 2.79 -14.25
C GLU A 278 -8.78 3.73 -14.10
N LEU A 279 -10.00 3.20 -14.02
CA LEU A 279 -11.21 4.00 -13.80
C LEU A 279 -11.24 4.64 -12.42
N THR A 280 -10.77 3.92 -11.41
CA THR A 280 -10.94 4.34 -10.02
C THR A 280 -9.73 5.06 -9.42
N ARG A 281 -8.52 4.95 -10.03
CA ARG A 281 -7.35 5.71 -9.58
C ARG A 281 -7.41 7.17 -10.01
N CYS A 282 -6.73 8.05 -9.31
CA CYS A 282 -6.40 9.38 -9.80
C CYS A 282 -5.20 9.30 -10.75
N LYS A 283 -5.31 9.91 -11.93
CA LYS A 283 -4.21 9.99 -12.91
C LYS A 283 -3.21 11.09 -12.59
N GLN A 284 -3.62 12.05 -11.74
CA GLN A 284 -2.81 13.18 -11.29
C GLN A 284 -2.93 13.37 -9.78
N THR A 285 -1.94 14.03 -9.20
CA THR A 285 -1.99 14.51 -7.81
C THR A 285 -1.56 15.97 -7.74
N THR A 286 -2.21 16.75 -6.90
CA THR A 286 -1.81 18.12 -6.59
C THR A 286 -0.72 18.08 -5.53
N LEU A 287 0.44 18.66 -5.82
CA LEU A 287 1.56 18.81 -4.92
C LEU A 287 1.31 19.92 -3.89
N PRO A 288 2.11 20.01 -2.81
CA PRO A 288 1.94 21.02 -1.78
C PRO A 288 2.08 22.47 -2.25
N ASP A 289 2.82 22.70 -3.33
CA ASP A 289 2.98 24.01 -3.98
C ASP A 289 1.82 24.39 -4.92
N GLY A 290 0.83 23.49 -5.08
CA GLY A 290 -0.32 23.66 -5.95
C GLY A 290 -0.12 23.17 -7.38
N SER A 291 1.08 22.75 -7.77
CA SER A 291 1.34 22.19 -9.10
C SER A 291 0.72 20.78 -9.23
N ALA A 292 0.43 20.37 -10.46
CA ALA A 292 -0.06 19.03 -10.77
C ALA A 292 1.09 18.12 -11.18
N LEU A 293 1.04 16.86 -10.73
CA LEU A 293 1.96 15.80 -11.12
C LEU A 293 1.18 14.63 -11.73
N ASP A 294 1.51 14.26 -12.96
CA ASP A 294 0.99 13.03 -13.59
C ASP A 294 1.55 11.79 -12.91
N LEU A 295 0.67 10.84 -12.59
CA LEU A 295 1.03 9.61 -11.90
C LEU A 295 1.20 8.45 -12.88
N HIS A 296 2.42 7.92 -12.94
CA HIS A 296 2.80 6.74 -13.74
C HIS A 296 2.75 5.44 -12.93
N MET A 297 2.58 5.54 -11.61
CA MET A 297 2.27 4.42 -10.73
C MET A 297 0.76 4.13 -10.74
N ILE A 298 0.37 2.85 -10.68
CA ILE A 298 -1.06 2.45 -10.67
C ILE A 298 -1.79 2.87 -9.41
N SER A 299 -1.07 2.93 -8.31
CA SER A 299 -1.56 3.32 -7.00
C SER A 299 -0.45 3.94 -6.16
N SER A 300 -0.83 4.68 -5.14
CA SER A 300 0.06 5.26 -4.14
C SER A 300 -0.46 4.94 -2.74
N MET A 301 0.27 5.35 -1.73
CA MET A 301 -0.24 5.28 -0.37
C MET A 301 -1.44 6.24 -0.21
N GLY A 302 -2.63 5.67 -0.04
CA GLY A 302 -3.91 6.37 0.00
C GLY A 302 -5.02 5.64 -0.76
N ASN A 303 -4.68 4.85 -1.78
CA ASN A 303 -5.65 4.03 -2.51
C ASN A 303 -6.03 2.79 -1.70
N ALA A 304 -7.32 2.43 -1.71
CA ALA A 304 -7.83 1.31 -0.91
C ALA A 304 -7.46 -0.08 -1.48
N PHE A 305 -7.09 -0.17 -2.74
CA PHE A 305 -6.69 -1.44 -3.37
C PHE A 305 -5.17 -1.67 -3.42
N THR A 306 -4.35 -0.68 -3.07
CA THR A 306 -2.87 -0.78 -3.17
C THR A 306 -2.35 -2.03 -2.47
N PHE A 307 -2.73 -2.19 -1.22
CA PHE A 307 -2.19 -3.25 -0.37
C PHE A 307 -2.54 -4.67 -0.84
N PRO A 308 -3.82 -5.00 -1.14
CA PRO A 308 -4.16 -6.29 -1.71
C PRO A 308 -3.57 -6.51 -3.11
N LEU A 309 -3.51 -5.49 -3.97
CA LEU A 309 -2.91 -5.61 -5.30
C LEU A 309 -1.43 -5.99 -5.24
N GLN A 310 -0.66 -5.30 -4.39
CA GLN A 310 0.76 -5.61 -4.16
C GLN A 310 0.94 -7.02 -3.61
N THR A 311 0.11 -7.41 -2.63
CA THR A 311 0.18 -8.75 -2.05
C THR A 311 -0.05 -9.82 -3.11
N ILE A 312 -0.99 -9.62 -4.05
CA ILE A 312 -1.20 -10.54 -5.18
C ILE A 312 0.03 -10.61 -6.07
N PHE A 313 0.57 -9.45 -6.46
CA PHE A 313 1.75 -9.38 -7.32
C PHE A 313 2.96 -10.06 -6.68
N PHE A 314 3.30 -9.72 -5.44
CA PHE A 314 4.44 -10.34 -4.76
C PHE A 314 4.20 -11.83 -4.46
N THR A 315 2.96 -12.23 -4.19
CA THR A 315 2.62 -13.66 -4.06
C THR A 315 2.84 -14.40 -5.38
N SER A 316 2.51 -13.79 -6.52
CA SER A 316 2.76 -14.40 -7.82
C SER A 316 4.25 -14.62 -8.09
N LEU A 317 5.11 -13.68 -7.70
CA LEU A 317 6.56 -13.82 -7.80
C LEU A 317 7.09 -14.98 -6.93
N VAL A 318 6.54 -15.13 -5.72
CA VAL A 318 6.88 -16.27 -4.85
C VAL A 318 6.42 -17.58 -5.49
N VAL A 319 5.21 -17.65 -6.02
CA VAL A 319 4.69 -18.85 -6.73
C VAL A 319 5.58 -19.19 -7.92
N GLY A 320 5.93 -18.19 -8.74
CA GLY A 320 6.79 -18.37 -9.90
C GLY A 320 8.19 -18.87 -9.52
N ALA A 321 8.80 -18.27 -8.50
CA ALA A 321 10.12 -18.69 -8.01
C ALA A 321 10.12 -20.13 -7.48
N TYR A 322 9.08 -20.52 -6.71
CA TYR A 322 8.96 -21.88 -6.22
C TYR A 322 8.76 -22.88 -7.37
N ALA A 323 7.93 -22.54 -8.37
CA ALA A 323 7.71 -23.40 -9.54
C ALA A 323 8.99 -23.55 -10.37
N ALA A 324 9.71 -22.47 -10.64
CA ALA A 324 10.96 -22.51 -11.42
C ALA A 324 12.08 -23.32 -10.74
N LEU A 325 12.07 -23.38 -9.41
CA LEU A 325 13.03 -24.15 -8.62
C LEU A 325 12.55 -25.57 -8.29
N ASP A 326 11.42 -26.01 -8.81
CA ASP A 326 10.76 -27.30 -8.47
C ASP A 326 10.56 -27.49 -6.97
N LEU A 327 10.24 -26.40 -6.27
CA LEU A 327 9.99 -26.40 -4.84
C LEU A 327 8.49 -26.46 -4.53
N LYS A 328 8.13 -27.25 -3.51
CA LYS A 328 6.75 -27.34 -3.06
C LYS A 328 6.36 -26.09 -2.27
N LEU A 329 5.38 -25.35 -2.78
CA LEU A 329 4.77 -24.23 -2.07
C LEU A 329 3.71 -24.75 -1.09
N GLU A 330 3.90 -24.44 0.20
CA GLU A 330 2.96 -24.82 1.28
C GLU A 330 2.18 -23.58 1.73
N LYS A 331 0.88 -23.57 1.39
CA LYS A 331 -0.02 -22.47 1.75
C LYS A 331 -0.33 -22.48 3.24
N PRO A 332 -0.48 -21.31 3.87
CA PRO A 332 -0.99 -21.25 5.24
C PRO A 332 -2.43 -21.80 5.31
N ARG A 333 -2.71 -22.67 6.30
CA ARG A 333 -4.04 -23.25 6.56
C ARG A 333 -4.28 -23.37 8.06
N GLY A 334 -5.36 -22.78 8.56
CA GLY A 334 -5.64 -22.79 10.00
C GLY A 334 -4.45 -22.28 10.80
N ASP A 335 -3.97 -23.09 11.72
CA ASP A 335 -2.81 -22.77 12.57
C ASP A 335 -1.45 -22.99 11.91
N THR A 336 -1.42 -23.58 10.68
CA THR A 336 -0.17 -23.79 9.96
C THR A 336 0.26 -22.51 9.25
N ILE A 337 1.53 -22.13 9.43
CA ILE A 337 2.09 -20.90 8.86
C ILE A 337 2.38 -21.05 7.36
N GLY A 338 2.60 -22.31 6.87
CA GLY A 338 3.14 -22.58 5.55
C GLY A 338 4.64 -22.28 5.46
N ASN A 339 5.15 -22.20 4.23
CA ASN A 339 6.57 -21.91 4.00
C ASN A 339 6.83 -20.57 3.31
N PHE A 340 5.81 -19.73 3.19
CA PHE A 340 5.91 -18.33 2.72
C PHE A 340 4.91 -17.42 3.41
N ALA A 341 5.20 -16.13 3.42
CA ALA A 341 4.26 -15.08 3.81
C ALA A 341 4.54 -13.81 2.99
N VAL A 342 3.47 -13.14 2.57
CA VAL A 342 3.54 -11.89 1.83
C VAL A 342 2.64 -10.86 2.51
N PHE A 343 3.16 -9.65 2.69
CA PHE A 343 2.45 -8.57 3.36
C PHE A 343 2.77 -7.23 2.68
N GLY A 344 1.98 -6.87 1.70
CA GLY A 344 2.02 -5.60 0.97
C GLY A 344 3.10 -5.47 -0.04
#